data_988954d9f19a9a74acbf7f59939335d1
#
_entry.id   988954d9f19a9a74acbf7f59939335d1
#
_cell.length_a   1.000
_cell.length_b   1.000
_cell.length_c   1.000
_cell.angle_alpha   90.00
_cell.angle_beta   90.00
_cell.angle_gamma   90.00
#
_symmetry.space_group_name_H-M   'P 1'
#
loop_
_entity.id
_entity.type
_entity.pdbx_description
1 polymer ?
#
loop_
_entity_poly.entity_id
_entity_poly.type
_entity_poly.pdbx_seq_one_letter_code
_entity_poly.pdbx_strand_id
1 'polypeptide(L)'
;MRRPSACVACRARRRKCNFGHEADATACEYCLSRGMPCTQAPPEGGYYAQRQTKIQMSGVIHSPPASALKEPSRWSTNVSRVAELPPMPLRLELVKLYFDFIHDQFHSLYHRPSFMDDVVNDRVPSIVLFAIFALSSRFSVNDIFAGSDPRERGEHFRLTCESLLSIREIGIANIQTLILLAAYAAANGDTDVENLYYGLAGRMALTLNLPEMPATTLLERELNLRMWWTLCMVDVWSSTAVKLPKIMPSNQRHPLPMDEVSFLSMSPEDHNFVHSISPASVGAPLLAEMVKLNLVLAKVIEFNSRCVSERLDGVTLEMGVRALSFELDGWLASLPPHMMDTSQNFHAFSELGLGRMFAAVHLGYYHYGQLLNYQFLGAKTADASKPFHQYAERCKDHAARLCELVYRSFATPGSDVKYSAVSHILVISSTVQIHTLLFSSDETQIRLAKSRLERNFEILLQLRTYWSSVDSALNRLQAFHQTCLRSRETSFVLDRWLLRFLVEFAAHMESEPRGSDADYEALLSLSRE
;
A
#
# COMPACT_ATOMS: atom_id res chain seq x y z
N MET A 1 3.49 5.81 55.96
CA MET A 1 2.40 6.64 55.38
C MET A 1 2.71 6.95 53.92
N ARG A 2 1.89 6.50 52.96
CA ARG A 2 2.05 6.80 51.55
C ARG A 2 1.62 8.27 51.29
N ARG A 3 2.44 9.04 50.58
CA ARG A 3 2.13 10.42 50.23
C ARG A 3 0.83 10.47 49.41
N PRO A 4 -0.09 11.42 49.68
CA PRO A 4 -1.34 11.54 48.91
C PRO A 4 -1.06 11.83 47.45
N SER A 5 -1.82 11.19 46.56
CA SER A 5 -1.74 11.40 45.11
C SER A 5 -2.26 12.80 44.77
N ALA A 6 -1.69 13.43 43.73
CA ALA A 6 -2.11 14.77 43.28
C ALA A 6 -3.60 14.80 42.93
N CYS A 7 -4.31 15.90 43.29
CA CYS A 7 -5.72 16.09 42.99
C CYS A 7 -5.95 16.18 41.44
N VAL A 8 -7.17 15.92 40.99
CA VAL A 8 -7.54 15.86 39.57
C VAL A 8 -7.17 17.17 38.83
N ALA A 9 -7.41 18.33 39.45
CA ALA A 9 -7.12 19.65 38.85
C ALA A 9 -5.61 19.91 38.67
N CYS A 10 -4.78 19.53 39.66
CA CYS A 10 -3.31 19.65 39.56
C CYS A 10 -2.71 18.64 38.60
N ARG A 11 -3.24 17.40 38.54
CA ARG A 11 -2.81 16.35 37.61
C ARG A 11 -3.10 16.76 36.17
N ALA A 12 -4.30 17.25 35.85
CA ALA A 12 -4.66 17.71 34.51
C ALA A 12 -3.78 18.87 34.01
N ARG A 13 -3.27 19.71 34.93
CA ARG A 13 -2.41 20.86 34.61
C ARG A 13 -0.92 20.58 34.79
N ARG A 14 -0.53 19.33 35.04
CA ARG A 14 0.88 18.87 35.26
C ARG A 14 1.64 19.72 36.29
N ARG A 15 0.97 20.15 37.39
CA ARG A 15 1.57 20.96 38.46
C ARG A 15 1.73 20.15 39.74
N LYS A 16 2.71 20.56 40.56
CA LYS A 16 2.93 19.99 41.87
C LYS A 16 1.72 20.29 42.77
N CYS A 17 1.14 19.26 43.38
CA CYS A 17 -0.01 19.36 44.26
C CYS A 17 0.48 19.33 45.74
N ASN A 18 0.42 20.48 46.41
CA ASN A 18 0.80 20.58 47.82
C ASN A 18 -0.46 20.67 48.68
N PHE A 19 -0.65 19.74 49.56
CA PHE A 19 -1.58 19.87 50.69
C PHE A 19 -0.77 20.44 51.87
N GLY A 20 -1.29 21.50 52.52
CA GLY A 20 -0.66 22.08 53.70
C GLY A 20 -0.43 21.07 54.83
N HIS A 21 0.44 21.40 55.78
CA HIS A 21 0.83 20.52 56.88
C HIS A 21 -0.28 20.28 57.93
N GLU A 22 -1.45 20.88 57.78
CA GLU A 22 -2.58 20.67 58.67
C GLU A 22 -3.31 19.37 58.35
N ALA A 23 -3.59 18.56 59.36
CA ALA A 23 -4.15 17.22 59.23
C ALA A 23 -5.56 17.18 58.59
N ASP A 24 -6.24 18.32 58.52
CA ASP A 24 -7.64 18.49 58.03
C ASP A 24 -7.79 19.31 56.75
N ALA A 25 -6.71 19.50 56.00
CA ALA A 25 -6.78 20.27 54.76
C ALA A 25 -7.64 19.54 53.69
N THR A 26 -8.84 20.05 53.44
CA THR A 26 -9.81 19.52 52.47
C THR A 26 -9.45 19.82 51.00
N ALA A 27 -8.50 20.74 50.77
CA ALA A 27 -8.09 21.17 49.43
C ALA A 27 -6.58 21.51 49.40
N CYS A 28 -5.92 21.28 48.23
CA CYS A 28 -4.54 21.71 48.07
C CYS A 28 -4.42 23.23 47.88
N GLU A 29 -3.27 23.81 48.23
CA GLU A 29 -2.99 25.24 48.18
C GLU A 29 -3.36 25.88 46.86
N TYR A 30 -3.10 25.22 45.73
CA TYR A 30 -3.44 25.73 44.39
C TYR A 30 -4.94 25.79 44.14
N CYS A 31 -5.70 24.77 44.50
CA CYS A 31 -7.15 24.78 44.34
C CYS A 31 -7.80 25.79 45.27
N LEU A 32 -7.31 25.94 46.48
CA LEU A 32 -7.78 26.90 47.46
C LEU A 32 -7.58 28.34 46.98
N SER A 33 -6.37 28.67 46.49
CA SER A 33 -6.05 30.02 46.00
C SER A 33 -6.83 30.44 44.76
N ARG A 34 -7.44 29.47 44.04
CA ARG A 34 -8.20 29.71 42.81
C ARG A 34 -9.70 29.47 42.95
N GLY A 35 -10.19 29.14 44.14
CA GLY A 35 -11.63 28.89 44.39
C GLY A 35 -12.16 27.66 43.60
N MET A 36 -11.30 26.68 43.31
CA MET A 36 -11.67 25.52 42.50
C MET A 36 -11.92 24.29 43.38
N PRO A 37 -12.84 23.38 42.99
CA PRO A 37 -13.05 22.13 43.70
C PRO A 37 -11.80 21.26 43.64
N CYS A 38 -11.33 20.80 44.79
CA CYS A 38 -10.16 19.94 44.93
C CYS A 38 -10.60 18.50 45.21
N THR A 39 -10.79 17.70 44.18
CA THR A 39 -11.12 16.28 44.31
C THR A 39 -9.87 15.42 44.23
N GLN A 40 -9.67 14.51 45.20
CA GLN A 40 -8.59 13.51 45.12
C GLN A 40 -8.90 12.48 44.01
N ALA A 41 -7.91 12.15 43.20
CA ALA A 41 -8.06 11.07 42.25
C ALA A 41 -8.13 9.72 43.02
N PRO A 42 -9.00 8.80 42.62
CA PRO A 42 -8.99 7.46 43.20
C PRO A 42 -7.61 6.82 43.02
N PRO A 43 -7.16 5.96 43.93
CA PRO A 43 -5.85 5.31 43.87
C PRO A 43 -5.70 4.55 42.54
N GLU A 44 -4.55 4.70 41.87
CA GLU A 44 -4.21 3.98 40.67
C GLU A 44 -4.10 2.48 40.97
N GLY A 45 -5.10 1.74 40.64
CA GLY A 45 -5.17 0.30 40.88
C GLY A 45 -6.55 -0.24 40.56
N GLY A 46 -6.99 -0.23 39.30
CA GLY A 46 -8.31 -0.78 39.14
C GLY A 46 -8.92 -0.85 37.75
N TYR A 47 -8.25 -0.49 36.69
CA TYR A 47 -8.85 -0.67 35.35
C TYR A 47 -8.80 -2.12 34.85
N TYR A 48 -7.91 -2.94 35.37
CA TYR A 48 -7.82 -4.37 35.02
C TYR A 48 -8.56 -5.31 36.01
N ALA A 49 -8.87 -4.88 37.21
CA ALA A 49 -9.55 -5.73 38.22
C ALA A 49 -11.08 -5.77 38.08
N GLN A 50 -11.71 -4.76 37.43
CA GLN A 50 -13.18 -4.74 37.28
C GLN A 50 -13.71 -5.59 36.10
N ARG A 51 -12.83 -6.11 35.23
CA ARG A 51 -13.26 -7.00 34.14
C ARG A 51 -13.28 -8.49 34.53
N GLN A 52 -12.60 -8.89 35.62
CA GLN A 52 -12.58 -10.29 36.08
C GLN A 52 -13.69 -10.64 37.07
N THR A 53 -14.33 -9.66 37.71
CA THR A 53 -15.34 -9.94 38.76
C THR A 53 -16.78 -9.98 38.23
N LYS A 54 -17.01 -9.81 36.91
CA LYS A 54 -18.37 -9.90 36.32
C LYS A 54 -18.64 -11.19 35.54
N ILE A 55 -17.72 -12.18 35.60
CA ILE A 55 -17.88 -13.46 34.87
C ILE A 55 -18.25 -14.64 35.82
N GLN A 56 -18.38 -14.40 37.10
CA GLN A 56 -18.82 -15.46 38.04
C GLN A 56 -20.10 -15.03 38.74
N MET A 57 -21.24 -15.07 38.09
CA MET A 57 -22.55 -15.39 38.67
C MET A 57 -23.65 -15.27 37.60
N SER A 58 -23.97 -16.34 36.95
CA SER A 58 -25.31 -16.96 36.96
C SER A 58 -25.34 -18.06 35.91
N GLY A 59 -25.29 -19.28 36.44
CA GLY A 59 -25.66 -20.44 35.65
C GLY A 59 -27.18 -20.48 35.52
N VAL A 60 -27.63 -20.86 34.42
CA VAL A 60 -28.64 -21.86 34.06
C VAL A 60 -28.80 -21.68 32.55
N ILE A 61 -28.24 -22.62 31.81
CA ILE A 61 -28.41 -22.71 30.37
C ILE A 61 -29.73 -23.40 30.11
N HIS A 62 -30.74 -22.66 29.69
CA HIS A 62 -31.85 -23.24 28.93
C HIS A 62 -31.52 -23.13 27.45
N SER A 63 -31.24 -24.28 26.83
CA SER A 63 -31.10 -24.41 25.39
C SER A 63 -32.46 -24.12 24.74
N PRO A 64 -32.59 -23.20 23.80
CA PRO A 64 -33.78 -23.09 22.98
C PRO A 64 -33.78 -24.19 21.90
N PRO A 65 -34.98 -24.63 21.42
CA PRO A 65 -35.09 -25.73 20.50
C PRO A 65 -34.49 -25.41 19.12
N ALA A 66 -33.85 -26.44 18.56
CA ALA A 66 -33.27 -26.41 17.21
C ALA A 66 -34.37 -26.24 16.15
N SER A 67 -34.66 -25.01 15.78
CA SER A 67 -35.37 -24.70 14.52
C SER A 67 -35.05 -23.26 14.10
N ALA A 68 -34.50 -23.13 12.90
CA ALA A 68 -34.09 -21.92 12.20
C ALA A 68 -32.64 -21.47 12.46
N LEU A 69 -31.68 -22.30 12.10
CA LEU A 69 -30.36 -21.80 11.68
C LEU A 69 -30.57 -21.17 10.30
N LYS A 70 -30.75 -19.83 10.27
CA LYS A 70 -30.47 -19.06 9.06
C LYS A 70 -28.97 -19.19 8.82
N GLU A 71 -28.61 -19.64 7.62
CA GLU A 71 -27.21 -19.63 7.18
C GLU A 71 -26.58 -18.27 7.47
N PRO A 72 -25.37 -18.19 8.05
CA PRO A 72 -24.68 -16.94 8.23
C PRO A 72 -24.36 -16.40 6.83
N SER A 73 -25.08 -15.35 6.40
CA SER A 73 -24.70 -14.66 5.18
C SER A 73 -23.27 -14.15 5.35
N ARG A 74 -22.43 -14.33 4.32
CA ARG A 74 -21.05 -13.84 4.21
C ARG A 74 -20.92 -12.35 4.61
N TRP A 75 -22.01 -11.62 4.63
CA TRP A 75 -22.16 -10.21 4.90
C TRP A 75 -23.08 -9.97 6.10
N SER A 76 -22.63 -10.22 7.32
CA SER A 76 -23.41 -9.86 8.51
C SER A 76 -23.07 -8.45 8.95
N THR A 77 -23.86 -7.47 8.59
CA THR A 77 -23.75 -6.08 9.08
C THR A 77 -25.11 -5.58 9.59
N ASN A 78 -25.16 -5.22 10.87
CA ASN A 78 -26.26 -4.46 11.46
C ASN A 78 -25.98 -2.95 11.27
N VAL A 79 -26.18 -2.41 10.07
CA VAL A 79 -26.06 -0.97 9.82
C VAL A 79 -27.36 -0.43 9.26
N SER A 80 -28.14 0.24 10.10
CA SER A 80 -29.35 0.98 9.73
C SER A 80 -29.02 2.43 9.36
N ARG A 81 -28.19 2.63 8.35
CA ARG A 81 -28.08 3.91 7.62
C ARG A 81 -28.19 3.58 6.15
N VAL A 82 -29.38 3.81 5.59
CA VAL A 82 -29.65 3.54 4.16
C VAL A 82 -29.14 4.76 3.37
N ALA A 83 -27.91 4.69 2.88
CA ALA A 83 -27.49 5.56 1.79
C ALA A 83 -28.00 4.97 0.48
N GLU A 84 -28.61 5.77 -0.37
CA GLU A 84 -29.17 5.33 -1.64
C GLU A 84 -28.06 4.94 -2.61
N LEU A 85 -28.08 3.70 -3.07
CA LEU A 85 -27.11 3.20 -4.05
C LEU A 85 -27.50 3.67 -5.46
N PRO A 86 -26.50 3.90 -6.34
CA PRO A 86 -26.76 4.17 -7.76
C PRO A 86 -27.62 3.08 -8.43
N PRO A 87 -28.23 3.36 -9.59
CA PRO A 87 -28.96 2.34 -10.36
C PRO A 87 -28.09 1.14 -10.71
N MET A 88 -28.67 -0.06 -10.77
CA MET A 88 -27.94 -1.33 -11.00
C MET A 88 -26.99 -1.29 -12.21
N PRO A 89 -27.35 -0.73 -13.39
CA PRO A 89 -26.42 -0.66 -14.51
C PRO A 89 -25.11 0.09 -14.18
N LEU A 90 -25.21 1.21 -13.44
CA LEU A 90 -24.03 1.98 -13.02
C LEU A 90 -23.24 1.24 -11.94
N ARG A 91 -23.91 0.53 -11.01
CA ARG A 91 -23.21 -0.30 -10.01
C ARG A 91 -22.35 -1.36 -10.69
N LEU A 92 -22.90 -2.08 -11.65
CA LEU A 92 -22.19 -3.13 -12.40
C LEU A 92 -21.03 -2.57 -13.21
N GLU A 93 -21.21 -1.40 -13.85
CA GLU A 93 -20.15 -0.71 -14.56
C GLU A 93 -18.99 -0.38 -13.61
N LEU A 94 -19.28 0.29 -12.48
CA LEU A 94 -18.26 0.72 -11.53
C LEU A 94 -17.53 -0.46 -10.87
N VAL A 95 -18.24 -1.53 -10.52
CA VAL A 95 -17.63 -2.76 -10.00
C VAL A 95 -16.74 -3.42 -11.04
N LYS A 96 -17.18 -3.47 -12.31
CA LYS A 96 -16.35 -4.00 -13.40
C LYS A 96 -15.06 -3.17 -13.56
N LEU A 97 -15.16 -1.84 -13.58
CA LEU A 97 -14.00 -0.94 -13.67
C LEU A 97 -13.02 -1.11 -12.50
N TYR A 98 -13.55 -1.39 -11.29
CA TYR A 98 -12.71 -1.72 -10.14
C TYR A 98 -11.89 -2.99 -10.38
N PHE A 99 -12.51 -4.07 -10.86
CA PHE A 99 -11.78 -5.29 -11.19
C PHE A 99 -10.83 -5.13 -12.37
N ASP A 100 -11.20 -4.28 -13.33
CA ASP A 100 -10.40 -4.10 -14.53
C ASP A 100 -9.16 -3.21 -14.28
N PHE A 101 -9.19 -2.25 -13.33
CA PHE A 101 -8.11 -1.26 -13.20
C PHE A 101 -7.46 -1.16 -11.81
N ILE A 102 -8.04 -1.78 -10.79
CA ILE A 102 -7.60 -1.58 -9.39
C ILE A 102 -7.29 -2.89 -8.69
N HIS A 103 -8.25 -3.84 -8.71
CA HIS A 103 -8.11 -5.13 -8.05
C HIS A 103 -6.94 -5.95 -8.62
N ASP A 104 -6.33 -6.80 -7.80
CA ASP A 104 -5.24 -7.72 -8.13
C ASP A 104 -3.92 -7.06 -8.61
N GLN A 105 -3.75 -5.74 -8.45
CA GLN A 105 -2.46 -5.09 -8.70
C GLN A 105 -1.66 -4.87 -7.39
N PHE A 106 -2.31 -4.39 -6.33
CA PHE A 106 -1.71 -4.19 -5.01
C PHE A 106 -2.54 -4.76 -3.86
N HIS A 107 -3.80 -5.07 -4.11
CA HIS A 107 -4.67 -5.74 -3.16
C HIS A 107 -5.57 -6.76 -3.85
N SER A 108 -5.81 -7.88 -3.17
CA SER A 108 -6.71 -8.94 -3.62
C SER A 108 -7.69 -9.22 -2.50
N LEU A 109 -8.91 -8.68 -2.62
CA LEU A 109 -9.92 -8.66 -1.56
C LEU A 109 -11.14 -9.49 -1.87
N TYR A 110 -11.41 -9.76 -3.15
CA TYR A 110 -12.65 -10.37 -3.61
C TYR A 110 -12.38 -11.44 -4.67
N HIS A 111 -13.23 -12.44 -4.69
CA HIS A 111 -13.34 -13.38 -5.80
C HIS A 111 -14.29 -12.80 -6.85
N ARG A 112 -13.76 -12.36 -8.00
CA ARG A 112 -14.51 -11.62 -9.03
C ARG A 112 -15.83 -12.31 -9.43
N PRO A 113 -15.87 -13.63 -9.76
CA PRO A 113 -17.12 -14.28 -10.15
C PRO A 113 -18.20 -14.20 -9.07
N SER A 114 -17.87 -14.59 -7.82
CA SER A 114 -18.83 -14.56 -6.71
C SER A 114 -19.24 -13.14 -6.34
N PHE A 115 -18.32 -12.19 -6.38
CA PHE A 115 -18.61 -10.80 -6.04
C PHE A 115 -19.59 -10.17 -7.04
N MET A 116 -19.42 -10.44 -8.34
CA MET A 116 -20.35 -9.95 -9.37
C MET A 116 -21.76 -10.52 -9.17
N ASP A 117 -21.88 -11.81 -8.82
CA ASP A 117 -23.16 -12.42 -8.48
C ASP A 117 -23.78 -11.80 -7.22
N ASP A 118 -22.97 -11.53 -6.19
CA ASP A 118 -23.42 -10.86 -4.96
C ASP A 118 -23.93 -9.43 -5.24
N VAL A 119 -23.32 -8.70 -6.18
CA VAL A 119 -23.78 -7.37 -6.58
C VAL A 119 -25.15 -7.43 -7.28
N VAL A 120 -25.32 -8.38 -8.23
CA VAL A 120 -26.59 -8.57 -8.95
C VAL A 120 -27.73 -8.91 -7.99
N ASN A 121 -27.44 -9.69 -6.94
CA ASN A 121 -28.42 -10.14 -5.96
C ASN A 121 -28.52 -9.23 -4.71
N ASP A 122 -27.98 -8.00 -4.74
CA ASP A 122 -27.99 -7.04 -3.63
C ASP A 122 -27.45 -7.61 -2.30
N ARG A 123 -26.47 -8.55 -2.35
CA ARG A 123 -25.88 -9.17 -1.16
C ARG A 123 -24.64 -8.43 -0.63
N VAL A 124 -24.05 -7.54 -1.42
CA VAL A 124 -22.87 -6.78 -1.01
C VAL A 124 -23.26 -5.62 -0.10
N PRO A 125 -22.60 -5.43 1.06
CA PRO A 125 -22.85 -4.25 1.91
C PRO A 125 -22.63 -2.94 1.17
N SER A 126 -23.55 -1.98 1.35
CA SER A 126 -23.47 -0.67 0.68
C SER A 126 -22.15 0.07 0.95
N ILE A 127 -21.62 -0.05 2.16
CA ILE A 127 -20.33 0.57 2.53
C ILE A 127 -19.16 0.08 1.66
N VAL A 128 -19.13 -1.22 1.35
CA VAL A 128 -18.13 -1.82 0.45
C VAL A 128 -18.30 -1.31 -0.97
N LEU A 129 -19.56 -1.24 -1.45
CA LEU A 129 -19.85 -0.71 -2.79
C LEU A 129 -19.44 0.76 -2.92
N PHE A 130 -19.74 1.60 -1.93
CA PHE A 130 -19.32 3.00 -1.96
C PHE A 130 -17.79 3.17 -1.96
N ALA A 131 -17.05 2.33 -1.23
CA ALA A 131 -15.59 2.34 -1.26
C ALA A 131 -15.05 1.95 -2.65
N ILE A 132 -15.65 0.95 -3.30
CA ILE A 132 -15.34 0.54 -4.67
C ILE A 132 -15.63 1.68 -5.65
N PHE A 133 -16.81 2.30 -5.56
CA PHE A 133 -17.22 3.39 -6.46
C PHE A 133 -16.32 4.62 -6.30
N ALA A 134 -15.87 4.93 -5.08
CA ALA A 134 -14.92 6.01 -4.84
C ALA A 134 -13.64 5.85 -5.67
N LEU A 135 -13.13 4.63 -5.80
CA LEU A 135 -11.93 4.35 -6.59
C LEU A 135 -12.20 4.22 -8.09
N SER A 136 -13.28 3.55 -8.48
CA SER A 136 -13.52 3.13 -9.87
C SER A 136 -14.21 4.19 -10.74
N SER A 137 -14.97 5.12 -10.15
CA SER A 137 -15.71 6.15 -10.89
C SER A 137 -14.84 7.03 -11.78
N ARG A 138 -13.55 7.17 -11.44
CA ARG A 138 -12.57 7.92 -12.24
C ARG A 138 -12.31 7.32 -13.64
N PHE A 139 -12.59 6.04 -13.83
CA PHE A 139 -12.44 5.35 -15.11
C PHE A 139 -13.74 5.29 -15.92
N SER A 140 -14.88 5.69 -15.34
CA SER A 140 -16.17 5.64 -16.00
C SER A 140 -16.25 6.68 -17.12
N VAL A 141 -16.88 6.28 -18.22
CA VAL A 141 -17.25 7.15 -19.34
C VAL A 141 -18.75 7.43 -19.37
N ASN A 142 -19.47 7.08 -18.32
CA ASN A 142 -20.92 7.27 -18.20
C ASN A 142 -21.27 8.75 -18.17
N ASP A 143 -22.36 9.11 -18.86
CA ASP A 143 -22.84 10.50 -18.99
C ASP A 143 -23.13 11.19 -17.66
N ILE A 144 -23.41 10.43 -16.58
CA ILE A 144 -23.60 10.98 -15.24
C ILE A 144 -22.35 11.73 -14.72
N PHE A 145 -21.18 11.39 -15.24
CA PHE A 145 -19.90 12.02 -14.91
C PHE A 145 -19.45 13.03 -15.99
N ALA A 146 -20.29 13.34 -16.98
CA ALA A 146 -19.92 14.26 -18.05
C ALA A 146 -19.55 15.64 -17.47
N GLY A 147 -18.43 16.19 -17.95
CA GLY A 147 -17.92 17.51 -17.52
C GLY A 147 -17.24 17.53 -16.15
N SER A 148 -17.18 16.42 -15.40
CA SER A 148 -16.47 16.33 -14.14
C SER A 148 -15.02 15.81 -14.32
N ASP A 149 -14.07 16.37 -13.57
CA ASP A 149 -12.70 15.85 -13.53
C ASP A 149 -12.71 14.39 -13.04
N PRO A 150 -12.12 13.44 -13.78
CA PRO A 150 -12.04 12.03 -13.34
C PRO A 150 -11.51 11.84 -11.93
N ARG A 151 -10.60 12.69 -11.46
CA ARG A 151 -9.98 12.63 -10.15
C ARG A 151 -10.95 12.95 -9.00
N GLU A 152 -12.00 13.74 -9.28
CA GLU A 152 -12.97 14.22 -8.29
C GLU A 152 -14.24 13.35 -8.23
N ARG A 153 -14.49 12.51 -9.25
CA ARG A 153 -15.73 11.72 -9.37
C ARG A 153 -16.00 10.79 -8.18
N GLY A 154 -14.95 10.34 -7.52
CA GLY A 154 -15.03 9.44 -6.37
C GLY A 154 -15.39 10.10 -5.05
N GLU A 155 -15.30 11.44 -4.95
CA GLU A 155 -15.38 12.15 -3.68
C GLU A 155 -16.72 11.98 -2.96
N HIS A 156 -17.83 12.08 -3.69
CA HIS A 156 -19.16 11.87 -3.11
C HIS A 156 -19.31 10.44 -2.53
N PHE A 157 -18.82 9.43 -3.24
CA PHE A 157 -18.88 8.05 -2.78
C PHE A 157 -17.99 7.82 -1.56
N ARG A 158 -16.80 8.44 -1.52
CA ARG A 158 -15.91 8.42 -0.36
C ARG A 158 -16.57 9.00 0.88
N LEU A 159 -17.13 10.22 0.78
CA LEU A 159 -17.82 10.88 1.89
C LEU A 159 -19.00 10.04 2.40
N THR A 160 -19.76 9.45 1.49
CA THR A 160 -20.87 8.55 1.85
C THR A 160 -20.34 7.31 2.58
N CYS A 161 -19.28 6.68 2.05
CA CYS A 161 -18.64 5.53 2.66
C CYS A 161 -18.15 5.84 4.09
N GLU A 162 -17.44 6.94 4.30
CA GLU A 162 -16.95 7.37 5.61
C GLU A 162 -18.10 7.67 6.60
N SER A 163 -19.23 8.19 6.12
CA SER A 163 -20.40 8.42 6.97
C SER A 163 -21.05 7.13 7.47
N LEU A 164 -20.87 6.03 6.75
CA LEU A 164 -21.36 4.69 7.09
C LEU A 164 -20.37 3.91 7.95
N LEU A 165 -19.08 4.29 7.94
CA LEU A 165 -18.01 3.56 8.62
C LEU A 165 -18.14 3.66 10.14
N SER A 166 -18.25 2.52 10.80
CA SER A 166 -18.22 2.42 12.27
C SER A 166 -16.95 1.69 12.72
N ILE A 167 -15.99 2.41 13.29
CA ILE A 167 -14.76 1.82 13.84
C ILE A 167 -15.01 0.90 15.05
N ARG A 168 -16.22 0.87 15.59
CA ARG A 168 -16.63 -0.04 16.68
C ARG A 168 -17.00 -1.43 16.18
N GLU A 169 -17.31 -1.55 14.91
CA GLU A 169 -17.68 -2.80 14.29
C GLU A 169 -16.45 -3.44 13.66
N ILE A 170 -15.92 -4.47 14.34
CA ILE A 170 -14.75 -5.20 13.86
C ILE A 170 -15.24 -6.36 13.00
N GLY A 171 -15.05 -6.26 11.68
CA GLY A 171 -15.55 -7.25 10.72
C GLY A 171 -14.88 -7.13 9.35
N ILE A 172 -15.09 -8.16 8.53
CA ILE A 172 -14.48 -8.29 7.19
C ILE A 172 -14.83 -7.08 6.30
N ALA A 173 -16.11 -6.70 6.26
CA ALA A 173 -16.57 -5.57 5.43
C ALA A 173 -15.87 -4.26 5.80
N ASN A 174 -15.65 -3.99 7.10
CA ASN A 174 -14.95 -2.80 7.54
C ASN A 174 -13.44 -2.87 7.21
N ILE A 175 -12.80 -4.04 7.32
CA ILE A 175 -11.40 -4.22 6.91
C ILE A 175 -11.27 -3.93 5.41
N GLN A 176 -12.12 -4.51 4.58
CA GLN A 176 -12.14 -4.29 3.13
C GLN A 176 -12.36 -2.82 2.79
N THR A 177 -13.34 -2.19 3.43
CA THR A 177 -13.65 -0.77 3.27
C THR A 177 -12.46 0.12 3.63
N LEU A 178 -11.80 -0.14 4.76
CA LEU A 178 -10.63 0.62 5.20
C LEU A 178 -9.44 0.47 4.25
N ILE A 179 -9.21 -0.74 3.70
CA ILE A 179 -8.18 -0.96 2.67
C ILE A 179 -8.47 -0.12 1.42
N LEU A 180 -9.73 -0.08 0.97
CA LEU A 180 -10.13 0.69 -0.21
C LEU A 180 -10.08 2.20 0.04
N LEU A 181 -10.48 2.68 1.22
CA LEU A 181 -10.35 4.09 1.61
C LEU A 181 -8.88 4.51 1.73
N ALA A 182 -8.02 3.64 2.23
CA ALA A 182 -6.57 3.88 2.25
C ALA A 182 -6.00 3.98 0.82
N ALA A 183 -6.41 3.07 -0.08
CA ALA A 183 -6.01 3.13 -1.48
C ALA A 183 -6.53 4.41 -2.18
N TYR A 184 -7.71 4.90 -1.80
CA TYR A 184 -8.23 6.19 -2.29
C TYR A 184 -7.38 7.36 -1.79
N ALA A 185 -7.02 7.38 -0.51
CA ALA A 185 -6.16 8.41 0.08
C ALA A 185 -4.77 8.42 -0.58
N ALA A 186 -4.13 7.25 -0.74
CA ALA A 186 -2.86 7.09 -1.47
C ALA A 186 -2.93 7.64 -2.89
N ALA A 187 -4.00 7.34 -3.62
CA ALA A 187 -4.22 7.79 -4.98
C ALA A 187 -4.37 9.32 -5.10
N ASN A 188 -4.80 9.98 -4.04
CA ASN A 188 -4.91 11.43 -3.95
C ASN A 188 -3.69 12.10 -3.31
N GLY A 189 -2.69 11.33 -2.84
CA GLY A 189 -1.50 11.83 -2.19
C GLY A 189 -1.67 12.19 -0.71
N ASP A 190 -2.77 11.74 -0.08
CA ASP A 190 -3.04 11.93 1.36
C ASP A 190 -2.48 10.75 2.16
N THR A 191 -1.18 10.78 2.36
CA THR A 191 -0.43 9.67 2.96
C THR A 191 -0.67 9.51 4.46
N ASP A 192 -1.03 10.56 5.17
CA ASP A 192 -1.36 10.48 6.59
C ASP A 192 -2.67 9.71 6.79
N VAL A 193 -3.68 10.01 5.97
CA VAL A 193 -4.98 9.32 5.99
C VAL A 193 -4.84 7.89 5.47
N GLU A 194 -4.04 7.66 4.43
CA GLU A 194 -3.68 6.32 3.97
C GLU A 194 -3.17 5.44 5.11
N ASN A 195 -2.16 5.91 5.84
CA ASN A 195 -1.57 5.18 6.96
C ASN A 195 -2.54 4.96 8.12
N LEU A 196 -3.41 5.95 8.38
CA LEU A 196 -4.44 5.80 9.40
C LEU A 196 -5.41 4.67 9.06
N TYR A 197 -5.92 4.62 7.82
CA TYR A 197 -6.86 3.58 7.40
C TYR A 197 -6.21 2.19 7.33
N TYR A 198 -5.01 2.06 6.78
CA TYR A 198 -4.28 0.78 6.82
C TYR A 198 -3.99 0.34 8.25
N GLY A 199 -3.64 1.29 9.14
CA GLY A 199 -3.43 1.03 10.55
C GLY A 199 -4.65 0.46 11.25
N LEU A 200 -5.83 1.03 10.99
CA LEU A 200 -7.10 0.54 11.52
C LEU A 200 -7.45 -0.85 10.96
N ALA A 201 -7.32 -1.04 9.64
CA ALA A 201 -7.58 -2.31 8.99
C ALA A 201 -6.67 -3.43 9.54
N GLY A 202 -5.37 -3.15 9.66
CA GLY A 202 -4.40 -4.08 10.24
C GLY A 202 -4.72 -4.45 11.68
N ARG A 203 -5.10 -3.47 12.53
CA ARG A 203 -5.53 -3.75 13.91
C ARG A 203 -6.81 -4.59 13.97
N MET A 204 -7.79 -4.34 13.13
CA MET A 204 -8.99 -5.16 13.04
C MET A 204 -8.65 -6.59 12.61
N ALA A 205 -7.82 -6.77 11.58
CA ALA A 205 -7.38 -8.08 11.10
C ALA A 205 -6.63 -8.89 12.17
N LEU A 206 -5.74 -8.23 12.92
CA LEU A 206 -5.05 -8.84 14.07
C LEU A 206 -6.02 -9.22 15.20
N THR A 207 -7.02 -8.37 15.47
CA THR A 207 -8.03 -8.61 16.52
C THR A 207 -8.91 -9.81 16.19
N LEU A 208 -9.25 -10.00 14.90
CA LEU A 208 -10.00 -11.15 14.41
C LEU A 208 -9.16 -12.41 14.26
N ASN A 209 -7.83 -12.31 14.33
CA ASN A 209 -6.90 -13.38 13.95
C ASN A 209 -7.24 -13.90 12.53
N LEU A 210 -7.30 -12.98 11.57
CA LEU A 210 -7.92 -13.16 10.25
C LEU A 210 -7.50 -14.44 9.52
N PRO A 211 -6.22 -14.87 9.47
CA PRO A 211 -5.83 -16.11 8.79
C PRO A 211 -6.37 -17.38 9.42
N GLU A 212 -6.65 -17.35 10.74
CA GLU A 212 -7.14 -18.49 11.52
C GLU A 212 -8.65 -18.36 11.82
N MET A 213 -9.31 -17.34 11.26
CA MET A 213 -10.74 -17.15 11.46
C MET A 213 -11.51 -18.34 10.89
N PRO A 214 -12.52 -18.87 11.61
CA PRO A 214 -13.36 -19.95 11.12
C PRO A 214 -14.00 -19.58 9.77
N ALA A 215 -13.80 -20.43 8.78
CA ALA A 215 -14.34 -20.28 7.45
C ALA A 215 -15.26 -21.48 7.12
N THR A 216 -16.37 -21.22 6.48
CA THR A 216 -17.36 -22.25 6.12
C THR A 216 -17.02 -22.91 4.78
N THR A 217 -16.31 -22.19 3.90
CA THR A 217 -15.91 -22.65 2.58
C THR A 217 -14.41 -22.44 2.34
N LEU A 218 -13.86 -23.16 1.35
CA LEU A 218 -12.49 -22.95 0.90
C LEU A 218 -12.27 -21.53 0.37
N LEU A 219 -13.26 -21.01 -0.36
CA LEU A 219 -13.21 -19.67 -0.90
C LEU A 219 -13.11 -18.60 0.21
N GLU A 220 -13.90 -18.75 1.27
CA GLU A 220 -13.87 -17.82 2.42
C GLU A 220 -12.48 -17.84 3.10
N ARG A 221 -11.92 -19.04 3.31
CA ARG A 221 -10.59 -19.21 3.87
C ARG A 221 -9.51 -18.56 3.00
N GLU A 222 -9.56 -18.77 1.69
CA GLU A 222 -8.61 -18.17 0.74
C GLU A 222 -8.74 -16.64 0.71
N LEU A 223 -9.96 -16.10 0.76
CA LEU A 223 -10.17 -14.66 0.82
C LEU A 223 -9.61 -14.03 2.10
N ASN A 224 -9.78 -14.68 3.25
CA ASN A 224 -9.19 -14.22 4.50
C ASN A 224 -7.66 -14.19 4.42
N LEU A 225 -7.07 -15.20 3.80
CA LEU A 225 -5.63 -15.31 3.59
C LEU A 225 -5.12 -14.24 2.62
N ARG A 226 -5.81 -14.00 1.49
CA ARG A 226 -5.48 -12.95 0.52
C ARG A 226 -5.56 -11.56 1.14
N MET A 227 -6.57 -11.29 1.94
CA MET A 227 -6.72 -10.03 2.67
C MET A 227 -5.62 -9.83 3.70
N TRP A 228 -5.24 -10.88 4.44
CA TRP A 228 -4.12 -10.84 5.37
C TRP A 228 -2.80 -10.46 4.67
N TRP A 229 -2.48 -11.15 3.57
CA TRP A 229 -1.26 -10.86 2.83
C TRP A 229 -1.30 -9.50 2.13
N THR A 230 -2.47 -9.07 1.66
CA THR A 230 -2.66 -7.69 1.19
C THR A 230 -2.26 -6.68 2.27
N LEU A 231 -2.78 -6.84 3.50
CA LEU A 231 -2.42 -5.96 4.61
C LEU A 231 -0.93 -5.99 4.94
N CYS A 232 -0.30 -7.17 4.90
CA CYS A 232 1.15 -7.27 5.10
C CYS A 232 1.95 -6.52 4.02
N MET A 233 1.51 -6.58 2.77
CA MET A 233 2.18 -5.89 1.65
C MET A 233 2.00 -4.38 1.72
N VAL A 234 0.78 -3.90 1.90
CA VAL A 234 0.51 -2.45 1.95
C VAL A 234 1.12 -1.79 3.17
N ASP A 235 1.21 -2.49 4.31
CA ASP A 235 1.87 -1.97 5.51
C ASP A 235 3.36 -1.71 5.30
N VAL A 236 4.05 -2.53 4.50
CA VAL A 236 5.45 -2.28 4.12
C VAL A 236 5.57 -1.01 3.29
N TRP A 237 4.69 -0.82 2.32
CA TRP A 237 4.73 0.34 1.43
C TRP A 237 4.35 1.65 2.15
N SER A 238 3.21 1.66 2.83
CA SER A 238 2.64 2.87 3.44
C SER A 238 3.45 3.34 4.65
N SER A 239 3.84 2.42 5.55
CA SER A 239 4.62 2.78 6.75
C SER A 239 6.00 3.33 6.39
N THR A 240 6.63 2.80 5.33
CA THR A 240 7.92 3.26 4.86
C THR A 240 7.85 4.68 4.32
N ALA A 241 6.82 4.99 3.56
CA ALA A 241 6.62 6.29 2.93
C ALA A 241 6.67 7.45 3.92
N VAL A 242 6.22 7.22 5.16
CA VAL A 242 6.13 8.21 6.24
C VAL A 242 6.98 7.88 7.47
N LYS A 243 7.85 6.87 7.38
CA LYS A 243 8.73 6.41 8.49
C LYS A 243 7.99 5.97 9.75
N LEU A 244 6.83 5.39 9.61
CA LEU A 244 6.11 4.78 10.72
C LEU A 244 6.54 3.33 10.94
N PRO A 245 6.44 2.81 12.17
CA PRO A 245 6.67 1.41 12.42
C PRO A 245 5.55 0.57 11.78
N LYS A 246 5.92 -0.57 11.21
CA LYS A 246 4.96 -1.54 10.65
C LYS A 246 4.02 -2.07 11.73
N ILE A 247 2.76 -2.28 11.38
CA ILE A 247 1.72 -2.83 12.25
C ILE A 247 1.61 -4.34 12.06
N MET A 248 1.72 -4.81 10.81
CA MET A 248 1.59 -6.22 10.50
C MET A 248 2.86 -6.99 10.87
N PRO A 249 2.72 -8.23 11.38
CA PRO A 249 3.86 -9.03 11.80
C PRO A 249 4.73 -9.43 10.60
N SER A 250 6.03 -9.35 10.75
CA SER A 250 6.99 -9.83 9.74
C SER A 250 7.14 -11.37 9.75
N ASN A 251 6.44 -12.07 10.64
CA ASN A 251 6.58 -13.49 10.84
C ASN A 251 5.62 -14.28 9.94
N GLN A 252 6.20 -15.06 9.01
CA GLN A 252 5.48 -15.78 7.96
C GLN A 252 5.07 -17.19 8.45
N ARG A 253 4.08 -17.27 9.31
CA ARG A 253 3.55 -18.57 9.78
C ARG A 253 2.36 -19.07 8.95
N HIS A 254 1.76 -18.20 8.16
CA HIS A 254 0.55 -18.53 7.40
C HIS A 254 0.92 -19.02 5.98
N PRO A 255 0.12 -19.93 5.41
CA PRO A 255 0.32 -20.38 4.04
C PRO A 255 0.24 -19.20 3.07
N LEU A 256 0.90 -19.32 1.92
CA LEU A 256 0.76 -18.35 0.83
C LEU A 256 -0.57 -18.58 0.10
N PRO A 257 -1.11 -17.53 -0.57
CA PRO A 257 -2.30 -17.65 -1.41
C PRO A 257 -2.12 -18.71 -2.51
N MET A 258 -3.22 -19.36 -2.88
CA MET A 258 -3.23 -20.29 -4.01
C MET A 258 -3.03 -19.56 -5.34
N ASP A 259 -2.79 -20.33 -6.41
CA ASP A 259 -2.65 -19.77 -7.76
C ASP A 259 -3.97 -19.14 -8.27
N GLU A 260 -3.83 -18.11 -9.11
CA GLU A 260 -4.94 -17.28 -9.57
C GLU A 260 -5.92 -18.04 -10.45
N VAL A 261 -5.47 -19.00 -11.25
CA VAL A 261 -6.35 -19.77 -12.15
C VAL A 261 -7.26 -20.68 -11.31
N SER A 262 -6.69 -21.38 -10.34
CA SER A 262 -7.47 -22.19 -9.39
C SER A 262 -8.40 -21.31 -8.56
N PHE A 263 -7.92 -20.16 -8.05
CA PHE A 263 -8.74 -19.24 -7.29
C PHE A 263 -9.96 -18.75 -8.08
N LEU A 264 -9.76 -18.29 -9.32
CA LEU A 264 -10.85 -17.77 -10.15
C LEU A 264 -11.87 -18.85 -10.58
N SER A 265 -11.47 -20.13 -10.56
CA SER A 265 -12.34 -21.26 -10.88
C SER A 265 -13.11 -21.83 -9.68
N MET A 266 -12.85 -21.32 -8.45
CA MET A 266 -13.53 -21.80 -7.25
C MET A 266 -15.02 -21.52 -7.28
N SER A 267 -15.82 -22.48 -6.74
CA SER A 267 -17.22 -22.25 -6.44
C SER A 267 -17.40 -21.75 -5.00
N PRO A 268 -18.32 -20.81 -4.74
CA PRO A 268 -18.68 -20.41 -3.37
C PRO A 268 -19.21 -21.57 -2.50
N GLU A 269 -19.71 -22.64 -3.12
CA GLU A 269 -20.31 -23.79 -2.47
C GLU A 269 -19.30 -24.93 -2.19
N ASP A 270 -18.02 -24.76 -2.58
CA ASP A 270 -17.01 -25.78 -2.35
C ASP A 270 -16.67 -25.91 -0.87
N HIS A 271 -17.27 -26.90 -0.22
CA HIS A 271 -17.01 -27.27 1.17
C HIS A 271 -15.90 -28.34 1.32
N ASN A 272 -15.47 -28.96 0.23
CA ASN A 272 -14.50 -30.05 0.25
C ASN A 272 -13.06 -29.53 0.33
N PHE A 273 -12.43 -29.68 1.49
CA PHE A 273 -10.99 -29.46 1.72
C PHE A 273 -10.10 -30.49 1.00
N VAL A 274 -10.67 -31.41 0.26
CA VAL A 274 -9.98 -32.47 -0.47
C VAL A 274 -10.12 -32.24 -1.98
N HIS A 275 -9.19 -31.50 -2.51
CA HIS A 275 -8.63 -31.56 -3.86
C HIS A 275 -9.50 -31.79 -5.08
N SER A 276 -9.54 -30.76 -5.88
CA SER A 276 -9.35 -30.94 -7.30
C SER A 276 -8.22 -30.04 -7.81
N ILE A 277 -7.02 -30.17 -7.25
CA ILE A 277 -5.83 -29.72 -7.95
C ILE A 277 -5.63 -30.72 -9.08
N SER A 278 -6.13 -30.38 -10.26
CA SER A 278 -5.78 -31.11 -11.46
C SER A 278 -4.25 -31.00 -11.63
N PRO A 279 -3.51 -32.12 -11.71
CA PRO A 279 -2.05 -32.09 -11.87
C PRO A 279 -1.60 -31.42 -13.18
N ALA A 280 -2.54 -31.01 -14.03
CA ALA A 280 -2.29 -30.43 -15.35
C ALA A 280 -2.46 -28.90 -15.41
N SER A 281 -2.91 -28.22 -14.36
CA SER A 281 -2.92 -26.77 -14.38
C SER A 281 -1.51 -26.25 -14.11
N VAL A 282 -0.96 -25.57 -15.08
CA VAL A 282 0.29 -24.82 -14.91
C VAL A 282 0.00 -23.74 -13.91
N GLY A 283 0.31 -23.97 -12.63
CA GLY A 283 0.00 -23.05 -11.53
C GLY A 283 0.64 -21.69 -11.76
N ALA A 284 -0.13 -20.63 -11.53
CA ALA A 284 0.30 -19.25 -11.67
C ALA A 284 0.12 -18.49 -10.34
N PRO A 285 0.92 -18.78 -9.29
CA PRO A 285 0.74 -18.21 -7.96
C PRO A 285 1.24 -16.76 -7.89
N LEU A 286 0.66 -15.87 -8.71
CA LEU A 286 1.14 -14.49 -8.88
C LEU A 286 1.10 -13.69 -7.58
N LEU A 287 0.01 -13.79 -6.79
CA LEU A 287 -0.06 -13.10 -5.50
C LEU A 287 0.97 -13.65 -4.51
N ALA A 288 1.17 -14.97 -4.48
CA ALA A 288 2.18 -15.58 -3.62
C ALA A 288 3.60 -15.10 -3.98
N GLU A 289 3.90 -14.97 -5.27
CA GLU A 289 5.19 -14.43 -5.72
C GLU A 289 5.33 -12.94 -5.38
N MET A 290 4.25 -12.17 -5.48
CA MET A 290 4.21 -10.78 -5.04
C MET A 290 4.49 -10.65 -3.53
N VAL A 291 3.91 -11.52 -2.71
CA VAL A 291 4.17 -11.60 -1.26
C VAL A 291 5.64 -11.89 -1.00
N LYS A 292 6.23 -12.90 -1.64
CA LYS A 292 7.66 -13.25 -1.48
C LYS A 292 8.57 -12.06 -1.80
N LEU A 293 8.32 -11.37 -2.91
CA LEU A 293 9.05 -10.16 -3.28
C LEU A 293 8.90 -9.03 -2.26
N ASN A 294 7.69 -8.83 -1.74
CA ASN A 294 7.45 -7.78 -0.74
C ASN A 294 8.25 -7.99 0.56
N LEU A 295 8.57 -9.23 0.90
CA LEU A 295 9.44 -9.55 2.03
C LEU A 295 10.89 -9.14 1.78
N VAL A 296 11.35 -9.29 0.53
CA VAL A 296 12.67 -8.77 0.13
C VAL A 296 12.66 -7.25 0.12
N LEU A 297 11.58 -6.62 -0.36
CA LEU A 297 11.40 -5.16 -0.31
C LEU A 297 11.57 -4.62 1.11
N ALA A 298 10.93 -5.24 2.10
CA ALA A 298 11.06 -4.80 3.49
C ALA A 298 12.51 -4.73 3.98
N LYS A 299 13.33 -5.71 3.57
CA LYS A 299 14.78 -5.73 3.88
C LYS A 299 15.56 -4.69 3.08
N VAL A 300 15.22 -4.48 1.80
CA VAL A 300 15.84 -3.44 0.95
C VAL A 300 15.59 -2.06 1.53
N ILE A 301 14.36 -1.79 1.97
CA ILE A 301 13.98 -0.53 2.59
C ILE A 301 14.74 -0.30 3.91
N GLU A 302 14.81 -1.32 4.77
CA GLU A 302 15.56 -1.26 6.02
C GLU A 302 17.04 -0.97 5.76
N PHE A 303 17.63 -1.68 4.79
CA PHE A 303 19.02 -1.46 4.38
C PHE A 303 19.24 -0.03 3.86
N ASN A 304 18.40 0.47 2.95
CA ASN A 304 18.50 1.83 2.43
C ASN A 304 18.29 2.88 3.52
N SER A 305 17.40 2.64 4.48
CA SER A 305 17.19 3.53 5.63
C SER A 305 18.44 3.61 6.52
N ARG A 306 19.12 2.48 6.71
CA ARG A 306 20.41 2.46 7.41
C ARG A 306 21.50 3.20 6.63
N CYS A 307 21.57 3.07 5.31
CA CYS A 307 22.50 3.84 4.47
C CYS A 307 22.29 5.35 4.60
N VAL A 308 21.05 5.80 4.84
CA VAL A 308 20.72 7.23 5.06
C VAL A 308 21.07 7.68 6.48
N SER A 309 20.73 6.89 7.50
CA SER A 309 20.88 7.27 8.91
C SER A 309 22.29 7.04 9.47
N GLU A 310 22.96 5.99 9.01
CA GLU A 310 24.27 5.55 9.48
C GLU A 310 25.34 5.84 8.40
N ARG A 311 26.60 6.01 8.81
CA ARG A 311 27.75 5.98 7.90
C ARG A 311 28.26 4.54 7.83
N LEU A 312 27.67 3.74 6.95
CA LEU A 312 28.18 2.40 6.71
C LEU A 312 29.57 2.47 6.05
N ASP A 313 30.50 1.65 6.52
CA ASP A 313 31.78 1.48 5.83
C ASP A 313 31.58 0.68 4.52
N GLY A 314 32.56 0.75 3.62
CA GLY A 314 32.46 0.14 2.29
C GLY A 314 32.27 -1.38 2.33
N VAL A 315 32.78 -2.07 3.35
CA VAL A 315 32.65 -3.52 3.51
C VAL A 315 31.23 -3.89 3.93
N THR A 316 30.69 -3.20 4.94
CA THR A 316 29.32 -3.39 5.43
C THR A 316 28.31 -3.09 4.32
N LEU A 317 28.53 -2.02 3.54
CA LEU A 317 27.71 -1.64 2.41
C LEU A 317 27.71 -2.74 1.32
N GLU A 318 28.89 -3.23 0.94
CA GLU A 318 29.04 -4.28 -0.07
C GLU A 318 28.40 -5.59 0.38
N MET A 319 28.64 -6.01 1.61
CA MET A 319 28.04 -7.22 2.18
C MET A 319 26.51 -7.15 2.18
N GLY A 320 25.92 -6.02 2.57
CA GLY A 320 24.48 -5.80 2.60
C GLY A 320 23.86 -5.88 1.20
N VAL A 321 24.39 -5.14 0.25
CA VAL A 321 23.92 -5.16 -1.15
C VAL A 321 24.07 -6.55 -1.77
N ARG A 322 25.20 -7.22 -1.54
CA ARG A 322 25.46 -8.57 -2.08
C ARG A 322 24.45 -9.59 -1.54
N ALA A 323 24.16 -9.55 -0.24
CA ALA A 323 23.20 -10.45 0.39
C ALA A 323 21.78 -10.26 -0.19
N LEU A 324 21.32 -9.00 -0.29
CA LEU A 324 20.00 -8.68 -0.82
C LEU A 324 19.90 -8.93 -2.35
N SER A 325 20.98 -8.68 -3.09
CA SER A 325 21.06 -9.07 -4.52
C SER A 325 20.90 -10.57 -4.69
N PHE A 326 21.55 -11.37 -3.83
CA PHE A 326 21.43 -12.83 -3.86
C PHE A 326 19.98 -13.28 -3.57
N GLU A 327 19.27 -12.62 -2.64
CA GLU A 327 17.84 -12.93 -2.38
C GLU A 327 16.96 -12.60 -3.59
N LEU A 328 17.16 -11.44 -4.25
CA LEU A 328 16.41 -11.06 -5.45
C LEU A 328 16.70 -12.00 -6.63
N ASP A 329 17.97 -12.30 -6.87
CA ASP A 329 18.38 -13.23 -7.94
C ASP A 329 17.88 -14.65 -7.67
N GLY A 330 17.89 -15.07 -6.39
CA GLY A 330 17.35 -16.35 -5.95
C GLY A 330 15.83 -16.45 -6.19
N TRP A 331 15.08 -15.38 -5.94
CA TRP A 331 13.66 -15.33 -6.27
C TRP A 331 13.45 -15.49 -7.78
N LEU A 332 14.16 -14.73 -8.61
CA LEU A 332 14.03 -14.84 -10.07
C LEU A 332 14.37 -16.25 -10.56
N ALA A 333 15.45 -16.84 -10.05
CA ALA A 333 15.87 -18.20 -10.41
C ALA A 333 14.89 -19.29 -9.94
N SER A 334 14.06 -19.01 -8.93
CA SER A 334 13.04 -19.93 -8.44
C SER A 334 11.76 -19.94 -9.26
N LEU A 335 11.55 -18.95 -10.14
CA LEU A 335 10.36 -18.88 -10.98
C LEU A 335 10.33 -20.00 -12.00
N PRO A 336 9.17 -20.64 -12.22
CA PRO A 336 8.99 -21.56 -13.32
C PRO A 336 9.17 -20.86 -14.68
N PRO A 337 9.62 -21.55 -15.73
CA PRO A 337 9.87 -20.94 -17.04
C PRO A 337 8.69 -20.14 -17.62
N HIS A 338 7.46 -20.61 -17.39
CA HIS A 338 6.24 -19.95 -17.87
C HIS A 338 5.89 -18.66 -17.08
N MET A 339 6.50 -18.42 -15.92
CA MET A 339 6.34 -17.21 -15.12
C MET A 339 7.48 -16.19 -15.32
N MET A 340 8.50 -16.51 -16.12
CA MET A 340 9.58 -15.56 -16.43
C MET A 340 9.07 -14.41 -17.29
N ASP A 341 9.61 -13.18 -17.08
CA ASP A 341 9.26 -12.00 -17.89
C ASP A 341 9.78 -12.14 -19.33
N THR A 342 8.97 -12.76 -20.18
CA THR A 342 9.15 -12.85 -21.63
C THR A 342 7.90 -12.30 -22.32
N SER A 343 8.04 -11.87 -23.58
CA SER A 343 6.88 -11.38 -24.34
C SER A 343 5.84 -12.50 -24.56
N GLN A 344 6.29 -13.74 -24.72
CA GLN A 344 5.42 -14.90 -24.90
C GLN A 344 4.60 -15.17 -23.63
N ASN A 345 5.25 -15.22 -22.46
CA ASN A 345 4.57 -15.45 -21.20
C ASN A 345 3.61 -14.32 -20.86
N PHE A 346 4.04 -13.05 -21.05
CA PHE A 346 3.18 -11.90 -20.86
C PHE A 346 1.90 -11.98 -21.70
N HIS A 347 2.03 -12.36 -22.97
CA HIS A 347 0.87 -12.54 -23.84
C HIS A 347 -0.05 -13.66 -23.36
N ALA A 348 0.50 -14.81 -22.96
CA ALA A 348 -0.28 -15.92 -22.41
C ALA A 348 -1.06 -15.53 -21.14
N PHE A 349 -0.42 -14.79 -20.23
CA PHE A 349 -1.13 -14.25 -19.05
C PHE A 349 -2.16 -13.19 -19.40
N SER A 350 -1.93 -12.41 -20.44
CA SER A 350 -2.90 -11.41 -20.93
C SER A 350 -4.16 -12.07 -21.49
N GLU A 351 -4.02 -13.18 -22.21
CA GLU A 351 -5.15 -13.98 -22.72
C GLU A 351 -5.99 -14.59 -21.58
N LEU A 352 -5.37 -14.91 -20.44
CA LEU A 352 -6.05 -15.38 -19.23
C LEU A 352 -6.69 -14.22 -18.41
N GLY A 353 -6.54 -12.96 -18.84
CA GLY A 353 -6.98 -11.80 -18.07
C GLY A 353 -6.08 -11.46 -16.86
N LEU A 354 -4.92 -12.11 -16.74
CA LEU A 354 -3.96 -11.96 -15.64
C LEU A 354 -2.75 -11.09 -16.01
N GLY A 355 -2.74 -10.48 -17.19
CA GLY A 355 -1.59 -9.70 -17.69
C GLY A 355 -1.19 -8.55 -16.78
N ARG A 356 -2.15 -7.83 -16.15
CA ARG A 356 -1.86 -6.76 -15.18
C ARG A 356 -1.17 -7.28 -13.93
N MET A 357 -1.64 -8.42 -13.40
CA MET A 357 -1.07 -9.01 -12.20
C MET A 357 0.32 -9.58 -12.47
N PHE A 358 0.52 -10.23 -13.62
CA PHE A 358 1.83 -10.65 -14.09
C PHE A 358 2.80 -9.47 -14.20
N ALA A 359 2.37 -8.37 -14.82
CA ALA A 359 3.17 -7.16 -14.90
C ALA A 359 3.49 -6.61 -13.50
N ALA A 360 2.53 -6.56 -12.57
CA ALA A 360 2.73 -6.04 -11.21
C ALA A 360 3.81 -6.81 -10.44
N VAL A 361 3.85 -8.16 -10.56
CA VAL A 361 4.90 -9.00 -9.95
C VAL A 361 6.29 -8.60 -10.46
N HIS A 362 6.46 -8.53 -11.78
CA HIS A 362 7.77 -8.22 -12.37
C HIS A 362 8.17 -6.74 -12.21
N LEU A 363 7.20 -5.83 -12.20
CA LEU A 363 7.45 -4.43 -11.84
C LEU A 363 8.01 -4.32 -10.41
N GLY A 364 7.47 -5.13 -9.47
CA GLY A 364 8.03 -5.24 -8.13
C GLY A 364 9.49 -5.67 -8.14
N TYR A 365 9.81 -6.75 -8.84
CA TYR A 365 11.19 -7.24 -8.95
C TYR A 365 12.16 -6.18 -9.50
N TYR A 366 11.81 -5.55 -10.62
CA TYR A 366 12.67 -4.53 -11.23
C TYR A 366 12.77 -3.28 -10.35
N HIS A 367 11.68 -2.87 -9.73
CA HIS A 367 11.69 -1.73 -8.82
C HIS A 367 12.57 -1.96 -7.61
N TYR A 368 12.49 -3.14 -6.96
CA TYR A 368 13.30 -3.44 -5.78
C TYR A 368 14.78 -3.58 -6.13
N GLY A 369 15.09 -4.15 -7.30
CA GLY A 369 16.44 -4.21 -7.81
C GLY A 369 17.02 -2.83 -8.09
N GLN A 370 16.27 -1.90 -8.69
CA GLN A 370 16.76 -0.53 -8.86
C GLN A 370 16.90 0.20 -7.52
N LEU A 371 15.97 0.06 -6.55
CA LEU A 371 16.08 0.68 -5.24
C LEU A 371 17.32 0.24 -4.48
N LEU A 372 17.62 -1.07 -4.50
CA LEU A 372 18.79 -1.64 -3.84
C LEU A 372 20.10 -1.08 -4.41
N ASN A 373 20.16 -0.95 -5.74
CA ASN A 373 21.38 -0.59 -6.46
C ASN A 373 21.51 0.93 -6.71
N TYR A 374 20.48 1.71 -6.41
CA TYR A 374 20.41 3.15 -6.75
C TYR A 374 21.56 3.98 -6.18
N GLN A 375 21.96 3.71 -4.95
CA GLN A 375 23.03 4.43 -4.25
C GLN A 375 24.39 4.36 -4.95
N PHE A 376 24.57 3.45 -5.91
CA PHE A 376 25.82 3.29 -6.65
C PHE A 376 25.85 4.05 -7.97
N LEU A 377 24.78 4.70 -8.39
CA LEU A 377 24.73 5.47 -9.65
C LEU A 377 25.82 6.56 -9.73
N GLY A 378 26.21 7.17 -8.59
CA GLY A 378 27.28 8.15 -8.53
C GLY A 378 28.71 7.58 -8.44
N ALA A 379 28.87 6.25 -8.53
CA ALA A 379 30.20 5.64 -8.47
C ALA A 379 31.02 6.02 -9.71
N LYS A 380 32.17 6.69 -9.49
CA LYS A 380 33.02 7.15 -10.58
C LYS A 380 33.57 5.95 -11.36
N THR A 381 33.44 5.98 -12.68
CA THR A 381 33.97 4.99 -13.62
C THR A 381 35.51 4.87 -13.58
N ALA A 382 36.23 5.87 -13.02
CA ALA A 382 37.68 5.85 -12.88
C ALA A 382 38.21 4.72 -11.99
N ASP A 383 37.38 4.08 -11.19
CA ASP A 383 37.75 2.97 -10.29
C ASP A 383 37.05 1.66 -10.73
N ALA A 384 37.19 1.31 -12.02
CA ALA A 384 36.61 0.09 -12.62
C ALA A 384 37.01 -1.24 -11.90
N SER A 385 37.99 -1.16 -10.98
CA SER A 385 38.41 -2.28 -10.13
C SER A 385 37.51 -2.51 -8.92
N LYS A 386 36.54 -1.60 -8.61
CA LYS A 386 35.64 -1.74 -7.45
C LYS A 386 34.30 -2.37 -7.86
N PRO A 387 33.73 -3.25 -7.03
CA PRO A 387 32.47 -3.94 -7.30
C PRO A 387 31.27 -2.98 -7.47
N PHE A 388 31.40 -1.70 -7.08
CA PHE A 388 30.34 -0.71 -7.12
C PHE A 388 29.88 -0.34 -8.54
N HIS A 389 30.76 -0.43 -9.55
CA HIS A 389 30.36 -0.19 -10.94
C HIS A 389 29.31 -1.21 -11.44
N GLN A 390 29.45 -2.48 -11.09
CA GLN A 390 28.47 -3.50 -11.46
C GLN A 390 27.09 -3.24 -10.88
N TYR A 391 26.99 -2.66 -9.66
CA TYR A 391 25.71 -2.32 -9.04
C TYR A 391 25.06 -1.10 -9.73
N ALA A 392 25.85 -0.13 -10.19
CA ALA A 392 25.34 0.97 -11.00
C ALA A 392 24.73 0.48 -12.32
N GLU A 393 25.41 -0.43 -13.01
CA GLU A 393 24.88 -1.03 -14.25
C GLU A 393 23.64 -1.88 -13.99
N ARG A 394 23.59 -2.64 -12.89
CA ARG A 394 22.38 -3.38 -12.48
C ARG A 394 21.21 -2.43 -12.22
N CYS A 395 21.43 -1.27 -11.58
CA CYS A 395 20.39 -0.26 -11.39
C CYS A 395 19.81 0.20 -12.71
N LYS A 396 20.67 0.51 -13.70
CA LYS A 396 20.27 0.95 -15.03
C LYS A 396 19.51 -0.16 -15.80
N ASP A 397 19.95 -1.42 -15.71
CA ASP A 397 19.27 -2.56 -16.34
C ASP A 397 17.87 -2.77 -15.74
N HIS A 398 17.74 -2.78 -14.41
CA HIS A 398 16.45 -2.88 -13.75
C HIS A 398 15.51 -1.74 -14.15
N ALA A 399 15.99 -0.49 -14.18
CA ALA A 399 15.19 0.66 -14.59
C ALA A 399 14.76 0.57 -16.05
N ALA A 400 15.63 0.09 -16.95
CA ALA A 400 15.32 -0.11 -18.36
C ALA A 400 14.25 -1.17 -18.57
N ARG A 401 14.41 -2.35 -17.95
CA ARG A 401 13.45 -3.46 -18.04
C ARG A 401 12.09 -3.10 -17.45
N LEU A 402 12.09 -2.33 -16.35
CA LEU A 402 10.86 -1.81 -15.76
C LEU A 402 10.11 -0.95 -16.77
N CYS A 403 10.79 0.02 -17.42
CA CYS A 403 10.19 0.86 -18.45
C CYS A 403 9.62 0.01 -19.61
N GLU A 404 10.39 -0.95 -20.11
CA GLU A 404 9.97 -1.83 -21.22
C GLU A 404 8.74 -2.67 -20.85
N LEU A 405 8.64 -3.17 -19.62
CA LEU A 405 7.49 -3.91 -19.15
C LEU A 405 6.24 -3.00 -19.05
N VAL A 406 6.38 -1.78 -18.54
CA VAL A 406 5.28 -0.80 -18.53
C VAL A 406 4.82 -0.52 -19.96
N TYR A 407 5.74 -0.27 -20.91
CA TYR A 407 5.38 0.00 -22.29
C TYR A 407 4.64 -1.16 -22.96
N ARG A 408 5.11 -2.39 -22.70
CA ARG A 408 4.45 -3.61 -23.19
C ARG A 408 3.05 -3.76 -22.60
N SER A 409 2.88 -3.45 -21.31
CA SER A 409 1.57 -3.53 -20.68
C SER A 409 0.58 -2.55 -21.27
N PHE A 410 0.98 -1.30 -21.56
CA PHE A 410 0.12 -0.30 -22.19
C PHE A 410 -0.14 -0.59 -23.67
N ALA A 411 0.74 -1.32 -24.35
CA ALA A 411 0.55 -1.74 -25.73
C ALA A 411 -0.35 -2.98 -25.88
N THR A 412 -0.63 -3.70 -24.79
CA THR A 412 -1.41 -4.95 -24.81
C THR A 412 -2.82 -4.69 -24.28
N PRO A 413 -3.87 -4.86 -25.09
CA PRO A 413 -5.24 -4.63 -24.64
C PRO A 413 -5.60 -5.42 -23.38
N GLY A 414 -6.23 -4.75 -22.41
CA GLY A 414 -6.64 -5.37 -21.16
C GLY A 414 -5.52 -5.66 -20.16
N SER A 415 -4.27 -5.26 -20.45
CA SER A 415 -3.12 -5.49 -19.56
C SER A 415 -2.43 -4.22 -19.06
N ASP A 416 -2.98 -3.07 -19.37
CA ASP A 416 -2.47 -1.75 -18.99
C ASP A 416 -2.47 -1.53 -17.46
N VAL A 417 -1.30 -1.30 -16.91
CA VAL A 417 -1.08 -1.10 -15.46
C VAL A 417 -1.35 0.35 -15.08
N LYS A 418 -2.63 0.70 -14.91
CA LYS A 418 -3.07 2.08 -14.60
C LYS A 418 -3.19 2.39 -13.10
N TYR A 419 -2.70 1.55 -12.22
CA TYR A 419 -2.77 1.79 -10.78
C TYR A 419 -1.84 2.93 -10.33
N SER A 420 -2.24 3.69 -9.31
CA SER A 420 -1.55 4.91 -8.85
C SER A 420 -0.06 4.70 -8.52
N ALA A 421 0.29 3.58 -7.88
CA ALA A 421 1.67 3.28 -7.50
C ALA A 421 2.62 3.15 -8.70
N VAL A 422 2.12 2.84 -9.90
CA VAL A 422 2.94 2.76 -11.13
C VAL A 422 3.58 4.12 -11.44
N SER A 423 2.92 5.23 -11.12
CA SER A 423 3.48 6.57 -11.31
C SER A 423 4.74 6.79 -10.47
N HIS A 424 4.73 6.38 -9.19
CA HIS A 424 5.89 6.46 -8.32
C HIS A 424 7.05 5.59 -8.84
N ILE A 425 6.76 4.33 -9.19
CA ILE A 425 7.75 3.39 -9.73
C ILE A 425 8.40 3.94 -11.01
N LEU A 426 7.59 4.51 -11.89
CA LEU A 426 8.05 5.08 -13.15
C LEU A 426 8.87 6.37 -12.96
N VAL A 427 8.53 7.20 -11.96
CA VAL A 427 9.32 8.37 -11.57
C VAL A 427 10.71 7.95 -11.08
N ILE A 428 10.83 6.93 -10.24
CA ILE A 428 12.13 6.42 -9.82
C ILE A 428 12.96 5.93 -11.02
N SER A 429 12.36 5.19 -11.95
CA SER A 429 13.05 4.77 -13.17
C SER A 429 13.46 5.96 -14.05
N SER A 430 12.63 7.01 -14.11
CA SER A 430 12.94 8.24 -14.84
C SER A 430 14.14 8.99 -14.24
N THR A 431 14.33 8.96 -12.92
CA THR A 431 15.54 9.55 -12.30
C THR A 431 16.82 8.85 -12.76
N VAL A 432 16.77 7.52 -12.95
CA VAL A 432 17.92 6.75 -13.49
C VAL A 432 18.20 7.15 -14.94
N GLN A 433 17.16 7.39 -15.73
CA GLN A 433 17.34 7.86 -17.12
C GLN A 433 17.90 9.30 -17.15
N ILE A 434 17.42 10.22 -16.29
CA ILE A 434 17.97 11.57 -16.16
C ILE A 434 19.46 11.51 -15.79
N HIS A 435 19.81 10.67 -14.81
CA HIS A 435 21.21 10.47 -14.44
C HIS A 435 22.04 9.99 -15.63
N THR A 436 21.55 9.01 -16.39
CA THR A 436 22.23 8.48 -17.58
C THR A 436 22.41 9.57 -18.64
N LEU A 437 21.35 10.36 -18.91
CA LEU A 437 21.39 11.47 -19.87
C LEU A 437 22.45 12.51 -19.53
N LEU A 438 22.61 12.86 -18.26
CA LEU A 438 23.49 13.94 -17.80
C LEU A 438 24.94 13.51 -17.57
N PHE A 439 25.19 12.25 -17.23
CA PHE A 439 26.49 11.79 -16.74
C PHE A 439 27.12 10.66 -17.56
N SER A 440 26.41 10.07 -18.53
CA SER A 440 26.99 9.06 -19.42
C SER A 440 27.80 9.73 -20.54
N SER A 441 28.87 9.05 -20.96
CA SER A 441 29.61 9.40 -22.18
C SER A 441 29.27 8.48 -23.37
N ASP A 442 28.41 7.48 -23.17
CA ASP A 442 27.96 6.55 -24.22
C ASP A 442 26.73 7.14 -24.94
N GLU A 443 26.93 7.57 -26.17
CA GLU A 443 25.85 8.14 -27.02
C GLU A 443 24.66 7.19 -27.21
N THR A 444 24.88 5.88 -27.22
CA THR A 444 23.80 4.90 -27.34
C THR A 444 22.95 4.86 -26.07
N GLN A 445 23.58 4.86 -24.90
CA GLN A 445 22.88 4.95 -23.63
C GLN A 445 22.12 6.27 -23.48
N ILE A 446 22.73 7.38 -23.91
CA ILE A 446 22.09 8.71 -23.90
C ILE A 446 20.82 8.70 -24.77
N ARG A 447 20.88 8.19 -26.00
CA ARG A 447 19.71 8.11 -26.90
C ARG A 447 18.59 7.22 -26.32
N LEU A 448 18.95 6.08 -25.75
CA LEU A 448 17.98 5.19 -25.11
C LEU A 448 17.35 5.83 -23.87
N ALA A 449 18.13 6.51 -23.05
CA ALA A 449 17.63 7.22 -21.87
C ALA A 449 16.67 8.34 -22.26
N LYS A 450 16.97 9.11 -23.31
CA LYS A 450 16.09 10.15 -23.87
C LYS A 450 14.74 9.55 -24.32
N SER A 451 14.77 8.51 -25.15
CA SER A 451 13.56 7.85 -25.65
C SER A 451 12.69 7.27 -24.51
N ARG A 452 13.34 6.69 -23.48
CA ARG A 452 12.60 6.19 -22.31
C ARG A 452 11.98 7.32 -21.49
N LEU A 453 12.67 8.45 -21.31
CA LEU A 453 12.11 9.61 -20.63
C LEU A 453 10.88 10.16 -21.35
N GLU A 454 10.94 10.34 -22.67
CA GLU A 454 9.81 10.78 -23.47
C GLU A 454 8.58 9.88 -23.23
N ARG A 455 8.76 8.59 -23.36
CA ARG A 455 7.66 7.63 -23.18
C ARG A 455 7.16 7.53 -21.75
N ASN A 456 8.06 7.63 -20.74
CA ASN A 456 7.66 7.69 -19.34
C ASN A 456 6.78 8.91 -19.07
N PHE A 457 7.11 10.08 -19.60
CA PHE A 457 6.31 11.28 -19.46
C PHE A 457 4.92 11.12 -20.09
N GLU A 458 4.83 10.56 -21.30
CA GLU A 458 3.54 10.28 -21.94
C GLU A 458 2.64 9.43 -21.04
N ILE A 459 3.19 8.36 -20.44
CA ILE A 459 2.45 7.48 -19.55
C ILE A 459 2.09 8.19 -18.23
N LEU A 460 3.01 8.96 -17.64
CA LEU A 460 2.75 9.74 -16.43
C LEU A 460 1.62 10.75 -16.66
N LEU A 461 1.56 11.43 -17.82
CA LEU A 461 0.46 12.34 -18.16
C LEU A 461 -0.87 11.59 -18.35
N GLN A 462 -0.86 10.36 -18.90
CA GLN A 462 -2.06 9.53 -18.95
C GLN A 462 -2.53 9.13 -17.55
N LEU A 463 -1.60 8.73 -16.66
CA LEU A 463 -1.93 8.37 -15.26
C LEU A 463 -2.44 9.59 -14.47
N ARG A 464 -1.91 10.78 -14.72
CA ARG A 464 -2.34 12.06 -14.13
C ARG A 464 -3.82 12.36 -14.36
N THR A 465 -4.40 11.87 -15.46
CA THR A 465 -5.84 11.99 -15.72
C THR A 465 -6.68 11.35 -14.62
N TYR A 466 -6.17 10.30 -13.98
CA TYR A 466 -6.92 9.53 -12.98
C TYR A 466 -6.45 9.76 -11.54
N TRP A 467 -5.17 10.16 -11.32
CA TRP A 467 -4.53 10.12 -10.02
C TRP A 467 -3.87 11.45 -9.65
N SER A 468 -4.35 12.11 -8.60
CA SER A 468 -3.78 13.37 -8.12
C SER A 468 -2.36 13.20 -7.54
N SER A 469 -2.04 12.01 -7.02
CA SER A 469 -0.69 11.67 -6.51
C SER A 469 0.40 11.80 -7.58
N VAL A 470 0.06 11.74 -8.87
CA VAL A 470 1.02 11.92 -9.97
C VAL A 470 1.59 13.33 -10.01
N ASP A 471 0.84 14.35 -9.61
CA ASP A 471 1.33 15.73 -9.53
C ASP A 471 2.51 15.84 -8.56
N SER A 472 2.40 15.22 -7.37
CA SER A 472 3.50 15.16 -6.40
C SER A 472 4.71 14.37 -6.94
N ALA A 473 4.46 13.28 -7.67
CA ALA A 473 5.51 12.47 -8.28
C ALA A 473 6.28 13.24 -9.36
N LEU A 474 5.59 14.01 -10.21
CA LEU A 474 6.20 14.88 -11.23
C LEU A 474 7.00 16.03 -10.60
N ASN A 475 6.48 16.68 -9.55
CA ASN A 475 7.21 17.72 -8.81
C ASN A 475 8.52 17.18 -8.22
N ARG A 476 8.50 15.96 -7.70
CA ARG A 476 9.71 15.28 -7.20
C ARG A 476 10.73 15.02 -8.31
N LEU A 477 10.26 14.59 -9.49
CA LEU A 477 11.13 14.36 -10.64
C LEU A 477 11.79 15.65 -11.11
N GLN A 478 11.07 16.76 -11.12
CA GLN A 478 11.59 18.08 -11.45
C GLN A 478 12.65 18.53 -10.43
N ALA A 479 12.41 18.38 -9.14
CA ALA A 479 13.37 18.70 -8.09
C ALA A 479 14.65 17.85 -8.21
N PHE A 480 14.52 16.56 -8.54
CA PHE A 480 15.67 15.69 -8.82
C PHE A 480 16.49 16.20 -10.00
N HIS A 481 15.85 16.52 -11.11
CA HIS A 481 16.52 17.03 -12.31
C HIS A 481 17.30 18.33 -12.02
N GLN A 482 16.69 19.29 -11.33
CA GLN A 482 17.37 20.54 -10.94
C GLN A 482 18.57 20.29 -10.03
N THR A 483 18.47 19.33 -9.10
CA THR A 483 19.60 18.95 -8.24
C THR A 483 20.74 18.34 -9.06
N CYS A 484 20.43 17.48 -10.02
CA CYS A 484 21.43 16.91 -10.93
C CYS A 484 22.14 17.98 -11.77
N LEU A 485 21.41 18.96 -12.32
CA LEU A 485 21.99 20.07 -13.08
C LEU A 485 22.98 20.89 -12.24
N ARG A 486 22.61 21.24 -11.00
CA ARG A 486 23.52 21.93 -10.07
C ARG A 486 24.79 21.11 -9.75
N SER A 487 24.64 19.78 -9.64
CA SER A 487 25.75 18.86 -9.35
C SER A 487 26.69 18.64 -10.54
N ARG A 488 26.28 18.96 -11.77
CA ARG A 488 27.12 18.84 -12.97
C ARG A 488 28.35 19.72 -12.90
N GLU A 489 28.27 20.87 -12.22
CA GLU A 489 29.39 21.82 -12.04
C GLU A 489 30.38 21.40 -10.93
N THR A 490 29.94 20.53 -9.98
CA THR A 490 30.72 20.24 -8.75
C THR A 490 31.13 18.78 -8.54
N SER A 491 30.94 17.89 -9.49
CA SER A 491 30.96 16.42 -9.35
C SER A 491 29.70 15.88 -8.67
N PHE A 492 28.94 15.04 -9.38
CA PHE A 492 27.77 14.37 -8.84
C PHE A 492 28.16 13.49 -7.65
N VAL A 493 27.68 13.86 -6.47
CA VAL A 493 27.77 13.03 -5.27
C VAL A 493 26.33 12.66 -4.93
N LEU A 494 26.03 11.37 -4.95
CA LEU A 494 24.75 10.86 -4.46
C LEU A 494 24.75 11.07 -2.93
N ASP A 495 24.27 12.24 -2.52
CA ASP A 495 24.23 12.61 -1.13
C ASP A 495 23.06 11.97 -0.38
N ARG A 496 23.01 12.17 0.93
CA ARG A 496 21.94 11.66 1.77
C ARG A 496 20.56 12.18 1.36
N TRP A 497 20.48 13.34 0.71
CA TRP A 497 19.22 13.91 0.24
C TRP A 497 18.63 13.09 -0.89
N LEU A 498 19.44 12.67 -1.86
CA LEU A 498 19.01 11.81 -2.98
C LEU A 498 18.58 10.41 -2.49
N LEU A 499 19.26 9.85 -1.49
CA LEU A 499 18.82 8.60 -0.87
C LEU A 499 17.50 8.77 -0.10
N ARG A 500 17.30 9.89 0.58
CA ARG A 500 16.01 10.23 1.19
C ARG A 500 14.89 10.33 0.17
N PHE A 501 15.17 10.87 -1.01
CA PHE A 501 14.21 10.93 -2.11
C PHE A 501 13.61 9.57 -2.44
N LEU A 502 14.38 8.47 -2.34
CA LEU A 502 13.91 7.10 -2.57
C LEU A 502 13.10 6.55 -1.41
N VAL A 503 13.54 6.82 -0.18
CA VAL A 503 12.98 6.19 1.03
C VAL A 503 11.77 6.96 1.55
N GLU A 504 11.78 8.29 1.41
CA GLU A 504 10.76 9.21 1.94
C GLU A 504 9.81 9.71 0.83
N PHE A 505 9.27 8.80 0.02
CA PHE A 505 8.51 9.19 -1.18
C PHE A 505 7.18 9.90 -0.91
N ALA A 506 6.68 9.86 0.32
CA ALA A 506 5.48 10.57 0.75
C ALA A 506 5.78 11.81 1.62
N ALA A 507 7.03 12.01 2.07
CA ALA A 507 7.38 13.20 2.82
C ALA A 507 7.24 14.45 1.93
N HIS A 508 6.59 15.50 2.46
CA HIS A 508 6.60 16.80 1.83
C HIS A 508 8.06 17.25 1.67
N MET A 509 8.52 17.37 0.45
CA MET A 509 9.75 18.11 0.20
C MET A 509 9.44 19.57 0.52
N GLU A 510 10.27 20.20 1.37
CA GLU A 510 10.14 21.61 1.73
C GLU A 510 9.91 22.42 0.46
N SER A 511 8.79 23.12 0.45
CA SER A 511 8.10 23.62 -0.71
C SER A 511 8.89 24.70 -1.45
N GLU A 512 9.23 24.41 -2.70
CA GLU A 512 9.22 25.45 -3.74
C GLU A 512 7.84 25.46 -4.44
N PRO A 513 7.39 26.58 -4.97
CA PRO A 513 6.02 26.77 -5.42
C PRO A 513 5.59 25.77 -6.49
N ARG A 514 4.31 25.39 -6.46
CA ARG A 514 3.67 24.48 -7.43
C ARG A 514 4.07 24.84 -8.84
N GLY A 515 4.76 23.93 -9.53
CA GLY A 515 5.13 24.09 -10.92
C GLY A 515 3.88 24.33 -11.80
N SER A 516 3.95 25.31 -12.68
CA SER A 516 2.93 25.57 -13.68
C SER A 516 3.01 24.50 -14.79
N ASP A 517 1.96 24.36 -15.61
CA ASP A 517 2.01 23.47 -16.79
C ASP A 517 3.19 23.80 -17.72
N ALA A 518 3.65 25.07 -17.72
CA ALA A 518 4.85 25.50 -18.40
C ALA A 518 6.15 24.84 -17.90
N ASP A 519 6.21 24.47 -16.61
CA ASP A 519 7.39 23.79 -16.05
C ASP A 519 7.43 22.31 -16.47
N TYR A 520 6.27 21.69 -16.68
CA TYR A 520 6.20 20.33 -17.24
C TYR A 520 6.54 20.32 -18.73
N GLU A 521 6.15 21.37 -19.50
CA GLU A 521 6.59 21.54 -20.88
C GLU A 521 8.11 21.77 -20.98
N ALA A 522 8.72 22.42 -20.01
CA ALA A 522 10.17 22.55 -19.93
C ALA A 522 10.87 21.21 -19.72
N LEU A 523 10.31 20.30 -18.92
CA LEU A 523 10.83 18.93 -18.79
C LEU A 523 10.67 18.13 -20.11
N LEU A 524 9.56 18.32 -20.83
CA LEU A 524 9.34 17.73 -22.14
C LEU A 524 10.26 18.33 -23.21
N SER A 525 10.64 19.63 -23.11
CA SER A 525 11.55 20.25 -24.05
C SER A 525 12.99 19.72 -23.96
N LEU A 526 13.42 19.28 -22.75
CA LEU A 526 14.72 18.63 -22.56
C LEU A 526 14.84 17.30 -23.32
N SER A 527 13.73 16.65 -23.59
CA SER A 527 13.70 15.45 -24.43
C SER A 527 13.76 15.79 -25.93
N ARG A 528 13.53 17.06 -26.32
CA ARG A 528 13.51 17.53 -27.73
C ARG A 528 14.82 18.23 -28.15
N GLU A 529 15.67 18.64 -27.22
CA GLU A 529 17.04 19.09 -27.45
C GLU A 529 18.04 17.92 -27.34
#